data_3eade36b5f2178bf8b1f8e6940e2bec1
#
_entry.id   3eade36b5f2178bf8b1f8e6940e2bec1
#
_cell.length_a   1.000
_cell.length_b   1.000
_cell.length_c   1.000
_cell.angle_alpha   90.00
_cell.angle_beta   90.00
_cell.angle_gamma   90.00
#
_symmetry.space_group_name_H-M   'P 1'
#
loop_
_entity.id
_entity.type
_entity.pdbx_description
1 polymer ?
#
loop_
_entity_poly.entity_id
_entity_poly.type
_entity_poly.pdbx_seq_one_letter_code
_entity_poly.pdbx_strand_id
1 'polypeptide(L)'
;VARAATTADVFNAVAEPRRRQILDVLMNAAGGERPVNDLVVQLGLAQPLVSKHLRILREVGLVEVRDEGRQRMYRLNGRSLKPIHDWVQSYERTWTERFDRLDVVLDDLIEKEQGDGRNDE
;
A
#
# COMPACT_ATOMS: atom_id res chain seq x y z
N VAL A 1 -30.36 -0.03 1.51
CA VAL A 1 -29.51 0.62 2.51
C VAL A 1 -28.11 0.07 2.42
N ALA A 2 -27.11 0.95 2.30
CA ALA A 2 -25.74 0.52 2.23
C ALA A 2 -25.29 -0.12 3.56
N ARG A 3 -24.74 -1.31 3.46
CA ARG A 3 -24.15 -2.02 4.60
C ARG A 3 -22.82 -1.35 4.99
N ALA A 4 -22.56 -1.24 6.28
CA ALA A 4 -21.26 -0.77 6.73
C ALA A 4 -20.18 -1.75 6.28
N ALA A 5 -19.02 -1.22 5.87
CA ALA A 5 -17.89 -2.05 5.46
C ALA A 5 -17.38 -2.87 6.64
N THR A 6 -17.08 -4.14 6.40
CA THR A 6 -16.50 -5.04 7.38
C THR A 6 -14.99 -5.14 7.19
N THR A 7 -14.29 -5.75 8.15
CA THR A 7 -12.87 -6.07 8.03
C THR A 7 -12.60 -6.93 6.79
N ALA A 8 -13.44 -7.93 6.52
CA ALA A 8 -13.31 -8.78 5.33
C ALA A 8 -13.39 -7.98 4.04
N ASP A 9 -14.26 -6.96 3.97
CA ASP A 9 -14.40 -6.11 2.79
C ASP A 9 -13.13 -5.33 2.51
N VAL A 10 -12.46 -4.82 3.54
CA VAL A 10 -11.20 -4.09 3.41
C VAL A 10 -10.10 -5.02 2.87
N PHE A 11 -9.97 -6.23 3.42
CA PHE A 11 -9.00 -7.22 2.94
C PHE A 11 -9.25 -7.59 1.49
N ASN A 12 -10.51 -7.82 1.11
CA ASN A 12 -10.88 -8.12 -0.27
C ASN A 12 -10.53 -6.98 -1.22
N ALA A 13 -10.77 -5.75 -0.82
CA ALA A 13 -10.46 -4.58 -1.64
C ALA A 13 -8.97 -4.48 -1.94
N VAL A 14 -8.10 -4.71 -0.97
CA VAL A 14 -6.65 -4.61 -1.16
C VAL A 14 -6.03 -5.88 -1.75
N ALA A 15 -6.79 -6.95 -1.89
CA ALA A 15 -6.29 -8.19 -2.50
C ALA A 15 -6.02 -8.02 -3.99
N GLU A 16 -6.69 -7.10 -4.67
CA GLU A 16 -6.51 -6.87 -6.09
C GLU A 16 -5.37 -5.88 -6.33
N PRO A 17 -4.31 -6.25 -7.10
CA PRO A 17 -3.11 -5.41 -7.26
C PRO A 17 -3.36 -4.02 -7.81
N ARG A 18 -4.29 -3.87 -8.74
CA ARG A 18 -4.59 -2.57 -9.35
C ARG A 18 -5.19 -1.59 -8.35
N ARG A 19 -6.00 -2.10 -7.42
CA ARG A 19 -6.52 -1.26 -6.35
C ARG A 19 -5.41 -0.80 -5.40
N ARG A 20 -4.44 -1.67 -5.09
CA ARG A 20 -3.26 -1.25 -4.32
C ARG A 20 -2.46 -0.17 -5.05
N GLN A 21 -2.32 -0.29 -6.37
CA GLN A 21 -1.64 0.73 -7.17
C GLN A 21 -2.33 2.08 -7.07
N ILE A 22 -3.67 2.09 -7.12
CA ILE A 22 -4.44 3.32 -6.94
C ILE A 22 -4.15 3.94 -5.56
N LEU A 23 -4.19 3.14 -4.50
CA LEU A 23 -3.90 3.62 -3.16
C LEU A 23 -2.49 4.17 -3.05
N ASP A 24 -1.51 3.54 -3.69
CA ASP A 24 -0.12 4.00 -3.71
C ASP A 24 0.00 5.37 -4.39
N VAL A 25 -0.67 5.56 -5.53
CA VAL A 25 -0.66 6.85 -6.22
C VAL A 25 -1.27 7.93 -5.34
N LEU A 26 -2.39 7.65 -4.70
CA LEU A 26 -3.05 8.62 -3.82
C LEU A 26 -2.21 8.94 -2.59
N MET A 27 -1.56 7.95 -2.01
CA MET A 27 -0.68 8.15 -0.85
C MET A 27 0.48 9.09 -1.17
N ASN A 28 1.04 8.96 -2.37
CA ASN A 28 2.20 9.74 -2.79
C ASN A 28 1.82 11.04 -3.52
N ALA A 29 0.53 11.32 -3.66
CA ALA A 29 0.06 12.49 -4.38
C ALA A 29 0.34 13.77 -3.61
N ALA A 30 0.90 14.78 -4.27
CA ALA A 30 1.02 16.11 -3.71
C ALA A 30 -0.39 16.65 -3.41
N GLY A 31 -0.60 17.13 -2.18
CA GLY A 31 -1.93 17.56 -1.73
C GLY A 31 -2.86 16.41 -1.34
N GLY A 32 -2.47 15.14 -1.53
CA GLY A 32 -3.22 13.98 -1.09
C GLY A 32 -4.44 13.62 -1.92
N GLU A 33 -4.67 14.32 -3.02
CA GLU A 33 -5.86 14.13 -3.87
C GLU A 33 -5.49 14.06 -5.34
N ARG A 34 -6.28 13.30 -6.13
CA ARG A 34 -6.15 13.26 -7.59
C ARG A 34 -7.51 13.04 -8.25
N PRO A 35 -7.76 13.68 -9.40
CA PRO A 35 -8.94 13.35 -10.21
C PRO A 35 -8.73 12.01 -10.94
N VAL A 36 -9.82 11.41 -11.41
CA VAL A 36 -9.78 10.12 -12.08
C VAL A 36 -8.85 10.12 -13.30
N ASN A 37 -8.80 11.21 -14.04
CA ASN A 37 -7.97 11.29 -15.24
C ASN A 37 -6.48 11.16 -14.94
N ASP A 38 -6.01 11.70 -13.83
CA ASP A 38 -4.62 11.55 -13.41
C ASP A 38 -4.29 10.09 -13.10
N LEU A 39 -5.22 9.39 -12.47
CA LEU A 39 -5.06 7.97 -12.17
C LEU A 39 -5.01 7.13 -13.44
N VAL A 40 -5.87 7.45 -14.41
CA VAL A 40 -5.87 6.81 -15.73
C VAL A 40 -4.51 6.95 -16.41
N VAL A 41 -3.97 8.16 -16.41
CA VAL A 41 -2.68 8.44 -17.04
C VAL A 41 -1.54 7.71 -16.31
N GLN A 42 -1.50 7.82 -15.00
CA GLN A 42 -0.40 7.25 -14.22
C GLN A 42 -0.39 5.72 -14.22
N LEU A 43 -1.57 5.11 -14.23
CA LEU A 43 -1.70 3.65 -14.19
C LEU A 43 -1.72 3.00 -15.58
N GLY A 44 -1.99 3.79 -16.62
CA GLY A 44 -2.11 3.26 -17.97
C GLY A 44 -3.30 2.31 -18.14
N LEU A 45 -4.37 2.51 -17.37
CA LEU A 45 -5.58 1.69 -17.42
C LEU A 45 -6.72 2.47 -18.04
N ALA A 46 -7.69 1.75 -18.64
CA ALA A 46 -8.88 2.38 -19.18
C ALA A 46 -9.71 3.03 -18.09
N GLN A 47 -10.31 4.19 -18.39
CA GLN A 47 -11.12 4.94 -17.42
C GLN A 47 -12.24 4.13 -16.78
N PRO A 48 -13.02 3.30 -17.52
CA PRO A 48 -14.06 2.50 -16.88
C PRO A 48 -13.53 1.53 -15.83
N LEU A 49 -12.34 0.98 -16.05
CA LEU A 49 -11.71 0.07 -15.09
C LEU A 49 -11.25 0.82 -13.84
N VAL A 50 -10.61 1.99 -14.02
CA VAL A 50 -10.19 2.83 -12.89
C VAL A 50 -11.41 3.25 -12.07
N SER A 51 -12.48 3.69 -12.74
CA SER A 51 -13.71 4.10 -12.08
C SER A 51 -14.35 2.96 -11.29
N LYS A 52 -14.33 1.75 -11.84
CA LYS A 52 -14.84 0.55 -11.15
C LYS A 52 -14.03 0.28 -9.86
N HIS A 53 -12.72 0.32 -9.95
CA HIS A 53 -11.86 0.11 -8.78
C HIS A 53 -12.02 1.20 -7.73
N LEU A 54 -12.14 2.45 -8.15
CA LEU A 54 -12.39 3.56 -7.23
C LEU A 54 -13.73 3.40 -6.51
N ARG A 55 -14.76 2.92 -7.22
CA ARG A 55 -16.07 2.68 -6.59
C ARG A 55 -15.95 1.62 -5.49
N ILE A 56 -15.25 0.52 -5.76
CA ILE A 56 -15.05 -0.54 -4.78
C ILE A 56 -14.28 0.01 -3.57
N LEU A 57 -13.20 0.74 -3.81
CA LEU A 57 -12.41 1.36 -2.73
C LEU A 57 -13.22 2.34 -1.90
N ARG A 58 -14.10 3.09 -2.56
CA ARG A 58 -14.98 4.04 -1.89
C ARG A 58 -16.03 3.34 -1.04
N GLU A 59 -16.62 2.25 -1.54
CA GLU A 59 -17.62 1.48 -0.81
C GLU A 59 -17.08 0.91 0.50
N VAL A 60 -15.80 0.54 0.53
CA VAL A 60 -15.16 0.02 1.74
C VAL A 60 -14.51 1.12 2.60
N GLY A 61 -14.60 2.37 2.17
CA GLY A 61 -14.09 3.51 2.94
C GLY A 61 -12.60 3.78 2.82
N LEU A 62 -11.89 3.10 1.91
CA LEU A 62 -10.45 3.31 1.69
C LEU A 62 -10.16 4.58 0.90
N VAL A 63 -11.12 5.04 0.12
CA VAL A 63 -11.03 6.23 -0.69
C VAL A 63 -12.25 7.10 -0.43
N GLU A 64 -12.03 8.39 -0.31
CA GLU A 64 -13.07 9.40 -0.20
C GLU A 64 -13.09 10.23 -1.48
N VAL A 65 -14.25 10.80 -1.81
CA VAL A 65 -14.42 11.63 -2.97
C VAL A 65 -14.95 13.00 -2.56
N ARG A 66 -14.44 14.03 -3.22
CA ARG A 66 -14.87 15.40 -3.04
C ARG A 66 -15.14 16.00 -4.42
N ASP A 67 -16.26 16.69 -4.57
CA ASP A 67 -16.55 17.41 -5.81
C ASP A 67 -15.83 18.75 -5.80
N GLU A 68 -15.14 19.06 -6.89
CA GLU A 68 -14.48 20.34 -7.10
C GLU A 68 -14.82 20.84 -8.51
N GLY A 69 -15.83 21.70 -8.60
CA GLY A 69 -16.34 22.14 -9.89
C GLY A 69 -16.87 20.96 -10.70
N ARG A 70 -16.28 20.71 -11.87
CA ARG A 70 -16.67 19.61 -12.75
C ARG A 70 -15.88 18.33 -12.50
N GLN A 71 -14.91 18.37 -11.59
CA GLN A 71 -14.05 17.23 -11.28
C GLN A 71 -14.42 16.61 -9.96
N ARG A 72 -14.19 15.31 -9.87
CA ARG A 72 -14.22 14.57 -8.61
C ARG A 72 -12.80 14.31 -8.18
N MET A 73 -12.46 14.73 -6.97
CA MET A 73 -11.15 14.54 -6.38
C MET A 73 -11.20 13.35 -5.43
N TYR A 74 -10.32 12.39 -5.65
CA TYR A 74 -10.22 11.18 -4.83
C TYR A 74 -9.02 11.28 -3.92
N ARG A 75 -9.19 10.87 -2.67
CA ARG A 75 -8.11 10.85 -1.69
C ARG A 75 -8.15 9.58 -0.85
N LEU A 76 -6.98 9.17 -0.38
CA LEU A 76 -6.84 8.01 0.49
C LEU A 76 -7.40 8.32 1.88
N ASN A 77 -8.19 7.40 2.42
CA ASN A 77 -8.55 7.36 3.82
C ASN A 77 -7.74 6.24 4.49
N GLY A 78 -6.54 6.57 4.96
CA GLY A 78 -5.61 5.60 5.53
C GLY A 78 -6.12 4.91 6.80
N ARG A 79 -7.05 5.53 7.52
CA ARG A 79 -7.61 4.94 8.74
C ARG A 79 -8.33 3.63 8.47
N SER A 80 -8.91 3.48 7.29
CA SER A 80 -9.62 2.26 6.91
C SER A 80 -8.68 1.08 6.67
N LEU A 81 -7.36 1.31 6.61
CA LEU A 81 -6.35 0.25 6.55
C LEU A 81 -5.99 -0.31 7.93
N LYS A 82 -6.52 0.27 9.00
CA LYS A 82 -6.19 -0.17 10.38
C LYS A 82 -6.38 -1.66 10.61
N PRO A 83 -7.46 -2.32 10.17
CA PRO A 83 -7.61 -3.76 10.38
C PRO A 83 -6.48 -4.58 9.77
N ILE A 84 -5.96 -4.15 8.60
CA ILE A 84 -4.84 -4.80 7.94
C ILE A 84 -3.56 -4.57 8.75
N HIS A 85 -3.32 -3.34 9.17
CA HIS A 85 -2.19 -2.98 10.02
C HIS A 85 -2.20 -3.82 11.31
N ASP A 86 -3.32 -3.92 11.99
CA ASP A 86 -3.44 -4.66 13.23
C ASP A 86 -3.15 -6.15 13.02
N TRP A 87 -3.64 -6.72 11.93
CA TRP A 87 -3.35 -8.10 11.58
C TRP A 87 -1.86 -8.32 11.31
N VAL A 88 -1.26 -7.46 10.48
CA VAL A 88 0.17 -7.54 10.15
C VAL A 88 1.01 -7.36 11.40
N GLN A 89 0.63 -6.43 12.28
CA GLN A 89 1.37 -6.13 13.50
C GLN A 89 1.49 -7.37 14.39
N SER A 90 0.51 -8.28 14.38
CA SER A 90 0.58 -9.50 15.17
C SER A 90 1.73 -10.42 14.74
N TYR A 91 2.26 -10.24 13.52
CA TYR A 91 3.39 -11.00 12.99
C TYR A 91 4.72 -10.22 13.07
N GLU A 92 4.67 -8.96 13.43
CA GLU A 92 5.83 -8.06 13.39
C GLU A 92 7.01 -8.59 14.22
N ARG A 93 6.74 -9.07 15.41
CA ARG A 93 7.77 -9.63 16.29
C ARG A 93 8.52 -10.78 15.62
N THR A 94 7.78 -11.69 14.96
CA THR A 94 8.37 -12.82 14.26
C THR A 94 9.26 -12.35 13.12
N TRP A 95 8.82 -11.34 12.37
CA TRP A 95 9.61 -10.78 11.27
C TRP A 95 10.86 -10.08 11.80
N THR A 96 10.75 -9.27 12.83
CA THR A 96 11.87 -8.57 13.46
C THR A 96 12.92 -9.54 13.93
N GLU A 97 12.55 -10.60 14.63
CA GLU A 97 13.48 -11.63 15.09
C GLU A 97 14.20 -12.30 13.93
N ARG A 98 13.50 -12.62 12.85
CA ARG A 98 14.11 -13.25 11.66
C ARG A 98 15.05 -12.31 10.94
N PHE A 99 14.69 -11.07 10.77
CA PHE A 99 15.54 -10.08 10.13
C PHE A 99 16.78 -9.77 10.97
N ASP A 100 16.63 -9.70 12.28
CA ASP A 100 17.77 -9.53 13.20
C ASP A 100 18.76 -10.69 13.07
N ARG A 101 18.26 -11.92 12.97
CA ARG A 101 19.11 -13.10 12.75
C ARG A 101 19.83 -13.03 11.40
N LEU A 102 19.14 -12.59 10.37
CA LEU A 102 19.74 -12.43 9.04
C LEU A 102 20.82 -11.36 9.07
N ASP A 103 20.60 -10.25 9.74
CA ASP A 103 21.58 -9.18 9.88
C ASP A 103 22.86 -9.69 10.57
N VAL A 104 22.72 -10.48 11.63
CA VAL A 104 23.87 -11.09 12.34
C VAL A 104 24.65 -12.00 11.38
N VAL A 105 23.95 -12.83 10.60
CA VAL A 105 24.59 -13.73 9.64
C VAL A 105 25.33 -12.93 8.56
N LEU A 106 24.73 -11.86 8.05
CA LEU A 106 25.36 -11.01 7.05
C LEU A 106 26.60 -10.32 7.61
N ASP A 107 26.55 -9.82 8.84
CA ASP A 107 27.69 -9.19 9.50
C ASP A 107 28.84 -10.18 9.67
N ASP A 108 28.55 -11.41 10.09
CA ASP A 108 29.55 -12.47 10.22
C ASP A 108 30.20 -12.79 8.88
N LEU A 109 29.43 -12.87 7.80
CA LEU A 109 29.94 -13.11 6.46
C LEU A 109 30.83 -11.97 5.98
N ILE A 110 30.45 -10.73 6.26
CA ILE A 110 31.25 -9.55 5.90
C ILE A 110 32.59 -9.57 6.66
N GLU A 111 32.57 -9.88 7.96
CA GLU A 111 33.78 -9.98 8.75
C GLU A 111 34.74 -11.08 8.25
N LYS A 112 34.21 -12.24 7.87
CA LYS A 112 35.01 -13.33 7.31
C LYS A 112 35.63 -12.92 5.98
N GLU A 113 34.88 -12.25 5.12
CA GLU A 113 35.38 -11.78 3.84
C GLU A 113 36.48 -10.74 4.02
N GLN A 114 36.33 -9.82 4.95
CA GLN A 114 37.33 -8.81 5.28
C GLN A 114 38.58 -9.45 5.89
N GLY A 115 38.39 -10.46 6.76
CA GLY A 115 39.49 -11.21 7.36
C GLY A 115 40.33 -11.96 6.32
N ASP A 116 39.68 -12.62 5.35
CA ASP A 116 40.36 -13.33 4.26
C ASP A 116 41.10 -12.36 3.35
N GLY A 117 40.53 -11.19 3.08
CA GLY A 117 41.17 -10.15 2.29
C GLY A 117 42.46 -9.59 2.95
N ARG A 118 42.50 -9.56 4.25
CA ARG A 118 43.71 -9.13 4.99
C ARG A 118 44.81 -10.15 4.96
N ASN A 119 44.48 -11.43 4.87
CA ASN A 119 45.46 -12.52 4.87
C ASN A 119 46.08 -12.73 3.50
N ASP A 120 45.56 -12.15 2.45
CA ASP A 120 46.09 -12.26 1.09
C ASP A 120 47.22 -11.26 0.78
N GLU A 121 47.57 -10.43 1.73
CA GLU A 121 48.77 -9.59 1.65
C GLU A 121 49.98 -10.37 2.20
#